data_849e6baf14fda42e7f03ad7b071e81cd
#
_entry.id   849e6baf14fda42e7f03ad7b071e81cd
#
_cell.length_a   1.000
_cell.length_b   1.000
_cell.length_c   1.000
_cell.angle_alpha   90.00
_cell.angle_beta   90.00
_cell.angle_gamma   90.00
#
_symmetry.space_group_name_H-M   'P 1'
#
loop_
_entity.id
_entity.type
_entity.pdbx_description
1 polymer ?
#
loop_
_entity_poly.entity_id
_entity_poly.type
_entity_poly.pdbx_seq_one_letter_code
_entity_poly.pdbx_strand_id
1 'polypeptide(L)' 'MVLDLVVTQTDDGVTSEIPSLKGCECWAHKEDEAIEKSIEMLRFYVNLKDETEIIIDKSRRTKNKTIYKLVFEKDLP' A
#
# COMPACT_ATOMS: atom_id res chain seq x y z
N MET A 1 -7.54 7.53 -9.09
CA MET A 1 -6.86 6.22 -9.30
C MET A 1 -7.08 5.35 -8.07
N VAL A 2 -7.34 4.08 -8.28
CA VAL A 2 -7.58 3.13 -7.19
C VAL A 2 -6.65 1.95 -7.38
N LEU A 3 -5.87 1.62 -6.36
CA LEU A 3 -4.96 0.49 -6.38
C LEU A 3 -5.21 -0.39 -5.16
N ASP A 4 -4.96 -1.69 -5.30
CA ASP A 4 -5.03 -2.60 -4.17
C ASP A 4 -3.69 -2.63 -3.44
N LEU A 5 -3.76 -2.62 -2.12
CA LEU A 5 -2.62 -2.88 -1.26
C LEU A 5 -2.92 -4.17 -0.50
N VAL A 6 -2.09 -5.17 -0.67
CA VAL A 6 -2.27 -6.48 -0.02
C VAL A 6 -1.28 -6.61 1.12
N VAL A 7 -1.81 -6.78 2.32
CA VAL A 7 -1.00 -6.96 3.53
C VAL A 7 -1.15 -8.40 3.99
N THR A 8 -0.03 -9.09 4.14
CA THR A 8 -0.02 -10.50 4.53
C THR A 8 0.72 -10.68 5.85
N GLN A 9 0.06 -11.35 6.79
CA GLN A 9 0.69 -11.69 8.07
C GLN A 9 1.63 -12.89 7.85
N THR A 10 2.83 -12.80 8.40
CA THR A 10 3.81 -13.87 8.37
C THR A 10 4.21 -14.22 9.79
N ASP A 11 5.01 -15.28 9.98
CA ASP A 11 5.41 -15.73 11.31
C ASP A 11 6.20 -14.68 12.08
N ASP A 12 6.97 -13.88 11.38
CA ASP A 12 7.89 -12.93 12.03
C ASP A 12 7.60 -11.46 11.69
N GLY A 13 6.52 -11.21 10.99
CA GLY A 13 6.18 -9.83 10.65
C GLY A 13 5.05 -9.74 9.66
N VAL A 14 5.12 -8.71 8.81
CA VAL A 14 4.06 -8.39 7.86
C VAL A 14 4.70 -8.02 6.53
N THR A 15 4.17 -8.56 5.44
CA THR A 15 4.56 -8.11 4.11
C THR A 15 3.43 -7.29 3.52
N SER A 16 3.77 -6.33 2.68
CA SER A 16 2.79 -5.56 1.95
C SER A 16 3.24 -5.40 0.52
N GLU A 17 2.28 -5.40 -0.41
CA GLU A 17 2.59 -5.22 -1.81
C GLU A 17 1.45 -4.51 -2.51
N ILE A 18 1.80 -3.80 -3.59
CA ILE A 18 0.83 -3.22 -4.50
C ILE A 18 1.00 -3.98 -5.81
N PRO A 19 0.14 -4.99 -6.07
CA PRO A 19 0.35 -5.88 -7.23
C PRO A 19 0.37 -5.18 -8.57
N SER A 20 -0.31 -4.04 -8.68
CA SER A 20 -0.32 -3.27 -9.92
C SER A 20 1.01 -2.60 -10.23
N LEU A 21 1.90 -2.49 -9.24
CA LEU A 21 3.21 -1.86 -9.40
C LEU A 21 4.29 -2.92 -9.17
N LYS A 22 4.92 -3.33 -10.25
CA LYS A 22 5.93 -4.38 -10.20
C LYS A 22 7.08 -4.00 -9.26
N GLY A 23 7.38 -4.89 -8.34
CA GLY A 23 8.44 -4.68 -7.37
C GLY A 23 8.08 -3.80 -6.18
N CYS A 24 6.83 -3.34 -6.12
CA CYS A 24 6.38 -2.51 -4.99
C CYS A 24 5.92 -3.41 -3.85
N GLU A 25 6.88 -3.93 -3.10
CA GLU A 25 6.59 -4.76 -1.93
C GLU A 25 7.60 -4.48 -0.84
N CYS A 26 7.18 -4.67 0.41
CA CYS A 26 8.06 -4.45 1.54
C CYS A 26 7.65 -5.33 2.72
N TRP A 27 8.55 -5.38 3.70
CA TRP A 27 8.35 -6.14 4.93
C TRP A 27 8.56 -5.21 6.12
N ALA A 28 7.81 -5.44 7.18
CA ALA A 28 7.98 -4.71 8.42
C ALA A 28 7.53 -5.59 9.59
N HIS A 29 7.85 -5.18 10.80
CA HIS A 29 7.44 -5.91 11.99
C HIS A 29 5.95 -5.73 12.27
N LYS A 30 5.40 -4.57 11.92
CA LYS A 30 4.01 -4.22 12.19
C LYS A 30 3.28 -3.80 10.93
N GLU A 31 1.97 -3.99 10.94
CA GLU A 31 1.12 -3.67 9.79
C GLU A 31 1.19 -2.19 9.40
N ASP A 32 1.07 -1.28 10.36
CA ASP A 32 1.11 0.16 10.06
C ASP A 32 2.44 0.58 9.45
N GLU A 33 3.55 -0.01 9.91
CA GLU A 33 4.85 0.28 9.32
C GLU A 33 4.92 -0.21 7.87
N ALA A 34 4.38 -1.40 7.61
CA ALA A 34 4.37 -1.96 6.25
C ALA A 34 3.52 -1.08 5.32
N ILE A 35 2.37 -0.63 5.80
CA ILE A 35 1.49 0.24 5.03
C ILE A 35 2.20 1.56 4.72
N GLU A 36 2.84 2.18 5.72
CA GLU A 36 3.57 3.43 5.51
C GLU A 36 4.67 3.30 4.46
N LYS A 37 5.44 2.21 4.55
CA LYS A 37 6.51 1.97 3.57
C LYS A 37 5.94 1.80 2.17
N SER A 38 4.81 1.08 2.05
CA SER A 38 4.17 0.89 0.75
C SER A 38 3.66 2.20 0.17
N ILE A 39 3.11 3.07 1.02
CA ILE A 39 2.63 4.38 0.58
C ILE A 39 3.80 5.24 0.09
N GLU A 40 4.92 5.23 0.79
CA GLU A 40 6.11 5.94 0.35
C GLU A 40 6.60 5.44 -1.01
N MET A 41 6.63 4.13 -1.19
CA MET A 41 7.01 3.53 -2.46
C MET A 41 6.02 3.89 -3.57
N LEU A 42 4.72 3.91 -3.26
CA LEU A 42 3.69 4.31 -4.22
C LEU A 42 3.93 5.73 -4.69
N ARG A 43 4.17 6.66 -3.78
CA ARG A 43 4.42 8.05 -4.13
C ARG A 43 5.60 8.18 -5.08
N PHE A 44 6.64 7.41 -4.83
CA PHE A 44 7.82 7.39 -5.68
C PHE A 44 7.51 6.79 -7.07
N TYR A 45 6.82 5.65 -7.08
CA TYR A 45 6.53 4.93 -8.33
C TYR A 45 5.66 5.72 -9.30
N VAL A 46 4.64 6.40 -8.77
CA VAL A 46 3.71 7.17 -9.61
C VAL A 46 3.97 8.66 -9.56
N ASN A 47 5.06 9.05 -8.92
CA ASN A 47 5.53 10.44 -8.89
C ASN A 47 4.46 11.41 -8.34
N LEU A 48 3.89 11.05 -7.19
CA LEU A 48 2.92 11.90 -6.54
C LEU A 48 3.59 13.01 -5.75
N LYS A 49 2.92 14.15 -5.66
CA LYS A 49 3.36 15.23 -4.80
C LYS A 49 3.14 14.86 -3.35
N ASP A 50 3.96 15.41 -2.46
CA ASP A 50 3.88 15.12 -1.03
C ASP A 50 2.54 15.50 -0.42
N GLU A 51 1.90 16.55 -0.93
CA GLU A 51 0.60 17.00 -0.42
C GLU A 51 -0.58 16.21 -0.97
N THR A 52 -0.36 15.31 -1.92
CA THR A 52 -1.45 14.49 -2.46
C THR A 52 -1.96 13.54 -1.37
N GLU A 53 -3.24 13.63 -1.08
CA GLU A 53 -3.87 12.78 -0.09
C GLU A 53 -4.15 11.38 -0.68
N ILE A 54 -3.80 10.36 0.08
CA ILE A 54 -4.11 8.97 -0.28
C ILE A 54 -5.06 8.43 0.78
N ILE A 55 -6.26 8.07 0.34
CA ILE A 55 -7.27 7.49 1.23
C ILE A 55 -7.06 5.99 1.26
N ILE A 56 -7.00 5.43 2.46
CA ILE A 56 -6.75 4.00 2.67
C ILE A 56 -8.01 3.39 3.25
N ASP A 57 -8.73 2.62 2.43
CA ASP A 57 -9.97 1.95 2.86
C ASP A 57 -9.74 0.45 2.97
N LYS A 58 -10.11 -0.12 4.10
CA LYS A 58 -10.07 -1.58 4.26
C LYS A 58 -11.21 -2.19 3.46
N SER A 59 -10.86 -3.01 2.49
CA SER A 59 -11.84 -3.60 1.56
C SER A 59 -12.24 -5.01 1.97
N ARG A 60 -11.26 -5.85 2.28
CA ARG A 60 -11.50 -7.25 2.58
C ARG A 60 -10.46 -7.79 3.55
N ARG A 61 -10.88 -8.70 4.42
CA ARG A 61 -9.95 -9.40 5.28
C ARG A 61 -10.22 -10.90 5.19
N THR A 62 -9.16 -11.67 4.95
CA THR A 62 -9.19 -13.12 5.03
C THR A 62 -8.36 -13.53 6.24
N LYS A 63 -8.10 -14.83 6.40
CA LYS A 63 -7.44 -15.37 7.58
C LYS A 63 -6.11 -14.68 7.90
N ASN A 64 -5.26 -14.49 6.89
CA ASN A 64 -3.93 -13.92 7.09
C ASN A 64 -3.62 -12.76 6.14
N LYS A 65 -4.60 -12.29 5.39
CA LYS A 65 -4.42 -11.19 4.44
C LYS A 65 -5.48 -10.13 4.64
N THR A 66 -5.08 -8.88 4.48
CA THR A 66 -6.00 -7.76 4.46
C THR A 66 -5.76 -6.99 3.18
N ILE A 67 -6.82 -6.69 2.47
CA ILE A 67 -6.74 -5.92 1.23
C ILE A 67 -7.30 -4.54 1.48
N TYR A 68 -6.49 -3.53 1.20
CA TYR A 68 -6.89 -2.13 1.29
C TYR A 68 -7.02 -1.56 -0.10
N LYS A 69 -7.92 -0.61 -0.25
CA LYS A 69 -8.01 0.19 -1.47
C LYS A 69 -7.31 1.51 -1.22
N LEU A 70 -6.38 1.85 -2.08
CA LEU A 70 -5.67 3.12 -2.04
C LEU A 70 -6.32 4.02 -3.08
N VAL A 71 -6.96 5.09 -2.64
CA VAL A 71 -7.68 6.00 -3.51
C VAL A 71 -6.97 7.35 -3.50
N PHE A 72 -6.61 7.84 -4.67
CA PHE A 72 -5.92 9.11 -4.80
C PHE A 72 -6.11 9.66 -6.21
N GLU A 73 -5.91 10.96 -6.34
CA GLU A 73 -5.91 11.60 -7.65
C GLU A 73 -4.49 11.96 -8.02
N LYS A 74 -4.06 11.51 -9.20
CA LYS A 74 -2.76 11.88 -9.69
C LYS A 74 -2.88 13.25 -10.37
N ASP A 75 -2.04 14.18 -9.94
CA ASP A 75 -2.01 15.50 -10.56
C ASP A 75 -1.57 15.40 -12.01
N LEU A 76 -2.32 16.03 -12.88
CA LEU A 76 -1.92 16.10 -14.27
C LEU A 76 -0.95 17.26 -14.46
N PRO A 77 0.02 17.10 -15.33
CA PRO A 77 0.96 18.19 -15.63
C PRO A 77 0.27 19.38 -16.27
#